data_85fd25ca2273cb5d038d34014c0f7dac
#
_entry.id   85fd25ca2273cb5d038d34014c0f7dac
#
_cell.length_a   1.000
_cell.length_b   1.000
_cell.length_c   1.000
_cell.angle_alpha   90.00
_cell.angle_beta   90.00
_cell.angle_gamma   90.00
#
_symmetry.space_group_name_H-M   'P 1'
#
loop_
_entity.id
_entity.type
_entity.pdbx_description
1 polymer ?
#
loop_
_entity_poly.entity_id
_entity_poly.type
_entity_poly.pdbx_seq_one_letter_code
_entity_poly.pdbx_strand_id
1 'polypeptide(L)'
;MDFQKLASLLYKNTHTTPEYYFSQFPKRNLAPGAEVTRLGPSPTGYLHTGHLYGAMIDKFVADKSNGVYYLRLEDTDQVRKLDEAGNIAYQMLCNFNTAPAEGYMGDSKPQIGEYGSYIQSERLEIYNAFAKRIIELGRAFPCFCKQNAGKQDVKERREKQLEEAGEIIDRDPCRSLDIADIELNIKMGKPWALKLLSKGDPDKTFKIVDLIKGEREVHENCKDVVLMKSNGIPPYAFAHVVDDTLMQTTIVVRGEDWWPSLASHIEIFEALGLNPPKYAHTPNISKVDEKTGNKRKLSKRYDPEADVRYFLREGYPVVAVNEYLLNLLNSDFENWRKANPDKHYTEFPFSIKKISSGNPMFDLVKINDIAKNIISTIPSKDLLRNIVDWANNYDTDFAKVLLTNQQMAEQLLAIDRDGQPRPRKDIGHYSEVKNLFSYMFNEYHDMNTSLVFDEKFNKSDIVNLLEKYLKVYSAEDDKQTWFEKLKTCASECGFVDMKTYKANPEAYIGNIADASNIVRIAVTGRTTTPDLCEIIKLLGVNELERRLNYVISKIK
;
A
#
# COMPACT_ATOMS: atom_id res chain seq x y z
N MET A 1 31.21 -40.06 -1.94
CA MET A 1 31.87 -38.71 -1.81
C MET A 1 32.24 -38.46 -0.35
N ASP A 2 33.47 -38.00 -0.08
CA ASP A 2 33.86 -37.54 1.25
C ASP A 2 33.38 -36.07 1.45
N PHE A 3 32.27 -35.91 2.11
CA PHE A 3 31.63 -34.61 2.29
C PHE A 3 32.37 -33.72 3.29
N GLN A 4 33.14 -34.28 4.24
CA GLN A 4 33.98 -33.48 5.16
C GLN A 4 35.16 -32.86 4.39
N LYS A 5 35.80 -33.65 3.54
CA LYS A 5 36.87 -33.16 2.65
C LYS A 5 36.30 -32.11 1.68
N LEU A 6 35.12 -32.35 1.10
CA LEU A 6 34.46 -31.41 0.21
C LEU A 6 34.16 -30.06 0.87
N ALA A 7 33.58 -30.09 2.07
CA ALA A 7 33.26 -28.88 2.83
C ALA A 7 34.53 -28.06 3.12
N SER A 8 35.61 -28.75 3.53
CA SER A 8 36.90 -28.11 3.81
C SER A 8 37.55 -27.52 2.56
N LEU A 9 37.37 -28.13 1.40
CA LEU A 9 37.89 -27.66 0.12
C LEU A 9 37.17 -26.40 -0.36
N LEU A 10 35.83 -26.39 -0.27
CA LEU A 10 35.01 -25.28 -0.77
C LEU A 10 34.98 -24.06 0.18
N TYR A 11 34.98 -24.32 1.49
CA TYR A 11 34.87 -23.30 2.55
C TYR A 11 36.10 -23.29 3.46
N LYS A 12 37.32 -23.32 2.87
CA LYS A 12 38.61 -23.41 3.58
C LYS A 12 38.82 -22.28 4.61
N ASN A 13 38.29 -21.09 4.34
CA ASN A 13 38.44 -19.91 5.19
C ASN A 13 37.27 -19.73 6.18
N THR A 14 36.31 -20.66 6.23
CA THR A 14 35.18 -20.60 7.16
C THR A 14 35.51 -21.43 8.38
N HIS A 15 35.79 -20.75 9.49
CA HIS A 15 36.19 -21.35 10.77
C HIS A 15 35.07 -21.38 11.80
N THR A 16 34.01 -20.61 11.59
CA THR A 16 32.80 -20.60 12.43
C THR A 16 31.85 -21.72 12.03
N THR A 17 31.01 -22.13 13.00
CA THR A 17 30.01 -23.17 12.81
C THR A 17 28.60 -22.65 13.12
N PRO A 18 27.53 -23.29 12.70
CA PRO A 18 26.17 -22.93 13.12
C PRO A 18 26.02 -22.89 14.64
N GLU A 19 26.63 -23.79 15.40
CA GLU A 19 26.57 -23.84 16.87
C GLU A 19 27.18 -22.59 17.50
N TYR A 20 28.27 -22.05 16.91
CA TYR A 20 28.83 -20.76 17.32
C TYR A 20 27.76 -19.66 17.24
N TYR A 21 27.05 -19.55 16.09
CA TYR A 21 26.03 -18.53 15.91
C TYR A 21 24.79 -18.75 16.78
N PHE A 22 24.39 -20.00 17.03
CA PHE A 22 23.35 -20.28 18.02
C PHE A 22 23.75 -19.84 19.44
N SER A 23 25.03 -19.85 19.77
CA SER A 23 25.51 -19.36 21.08
C SER A 23 25.62 -17.82 21.15
N GLN A 24 25.78 -17.14 20.00
CA GLN A 24 25.88 -15.68 19.94
C GLN A 24 24.51 -15.00 20.00
N PHE A 25 23.46 -15.66 19.50
CA PHE A 25 22.11 -15.09 19.50
C PHE A 25 21.31 -15.63 20.67
N PRO A 26 20.93 -14.76 21.63
CA PRO A 26 20.26 -15.22 22.85
C PRO A 26 18.87 -15.78 22.51
N LYS A 27 18.41 -16.69 23.37
CA LYS A 27 17.02 -17.14 23.28
C LYS A 27 16.09 -15.98 23.64
N ARG A 28 15.07 -15.73 22.81
CA ARG A 28 14.08 -14.66 23.06
C ARG A 28 13.35 -14.90 24.39
N ASN A 29 13.32 -13.88 25.22
CA ASN A 29 12.57 -13.89 26.47
C ASN A 29 11.13 -13.40 26.21
N LEU A 30 10.32 -14.26 25.64
CA LEU A 30 8.93 -13.98 25.29
C LEU A 30 7.98 -14.91 26.06
N ALA A 31 6.78 -14.41 26.36
CA ALA A 31 5.74 -15.22 26.98
C ALA A 31 5.33 -16.40 26.09
N PRO A 32 4.88 -17.53 26.67
CA PRO A 32 4.33 -18.63 25.86
C PRO A 32 3.20 -18.15 24.95
N GLY A 33 3.31 -18.50 23.66
CA GLY A 33 2.34 -18.10 22.64
C GLY A 33 2.61 -16.74 21.97
N ALA A 34 3.64 -16.01 22.41
CA ALA A 34 4.10 -14.81 21.71
C ALA A 34 4.70 -15.18 20.34
N GLU A 35 4.34 -14.45 19.31
CA GLU A 35 4.77 -14.71 17.95
C GLU A 35 5.83 -13.71 17.49
N VAL A 36 6.81 -14.20 16.74
CA VAL A 36 7.86 -13.39 16.13
C VAL A 36 7.60 -13.37 14.62
N THR A 37 7.33 -12.18 14.09
CA THR A 37 7.05 -11.96 12.69
C THR A 37 8.08 -11.01 12.07
N ARG A 38 8.19 -11.01 10.76
CA ARG A 38 9.11 -10.13 10.06
C ARG A 38 8.62 -9.68 8.68
N LEU A 39 8.90 -8.41 8.35
CA LEU A 39 8.90 -7.96 6.98
C LEU A 39 10.32 -8.07 6.40
N GLY A 40 10.44 -8.71 5.24
CA GLY A 40 11.70 -8.87 4.51
C GLY A 40 11.64 -8.23 3.12
N PRO A 41 11.65 -6.88 3.01
CA PRO A 41 11.64 -6.23 1.71
C PRO A 41 13.00 -6.33 1.03
N SER A 42 12.98 -6.64 -0.28
CA SER A 42 14.17 -6.47 -1.11
C SER A 42 14.27 -5.01 -1.59
N PRO A 43 15.39 -4.31 -1.39
CA PRO A 43 15.55 -2.91 -1.75
C PRO A 43 15.76 -2.71 -3.27
N THR A 44 14.93 -3.36 -4.08
CA THR A 44 14.96 -3.28 -5.56
C THR A 44 13.93 -2.30 -6.13
N GLY A 45 13.30 -1.51 -5.28
CA GLY A 45 12.28 -0.51 -5.62
C GLY A 45 11.51 -0.04 -4.40
N TYR A 46 10.62 0.91 -4.61
CA TYR A 46 9.78 1.44 -3.54
C TYR A 46 8.79 0.40 -3.00
N LEU A 47 8.31 0.63 -1.78
CA LEU A 47 7.39 -0.30 -1.11
C LEU A 47 6.06 -0.42 -1.91
N HIS A 48 5.64 -1.65 -2.18
CA HIS A 48 4.37 -1.94 -2.83
C HIS A 48 3.25 -2.02 -1.79
N THR A 49 2.02 -1.65 -2.15
CA THR A 49 0.84 -1.76 -1.26
C THR A 49 0.67 -3.17 -0.68
N GLY A 50 1.05 -4.21 -1.42
CA GLY A 50 1.11 -5.59 -0.91
C GLY A 50 2.12 -5.80 0.23
N HIS A 51 3.22 -5.04 0.27
CA HIS A 51 4.16 -5.10 1.41
C HIS A 51 3.57 -4.40 2.65
N LEU A 52 2.88 -3.26 2.46
CA LEU A 52 2.19 -2.59 3.56
C LEU A 52 1.08 -3.49 4.14
N TYR A 53 0.36 -4.20 3.26
CA TYR A 53 -0.62 -5.21 3.62
C TYR A 53 0.00 -6.34 4.46
N GLY A 54 1.17 -6.87 4.05
CA GLY A 54 1.92 -7.87 4.82
C GLY A 54 2.43 -7.32 6.16
N ALA A 55 3.02 -6.12 6.16
CA ALA A 55 3.52 -5.45 7.36
C ALA A 55 2.41 -5.24 8.41
N MET A 56 1.20 -4.92 7.96
CA MET A 56 0.05 -4.79 8.87
C MET A 56 -0.29 -6.13 9.51
N ILE A 57 -0.26 -7.24 8.77
CA ILE A 57 -0.48 -8.58 9.33
C ILE A 57 0.60 -8.92 10.34
N ASP A 58 1.88 -8.74 9.96
CA ASP A 58 3.03 -8.99 10.83
C ASP A 58 2.90 -8.25 12.15
N LYS A 59 2.59 -6.94 12.08
CA LYS A 59 2.41 -6.09 13.26
C LYS A 59 1.23 -6.52 14.13
N PHE A 60 0.05 -6.76 13.52
CA PHE A 60 -1.12 -7.19 14.28
C PHE A 60 -0.91 -8.55 14.98
N VAL A 61 -0.26 -9.50 14.31
CA VAL A 61 0.06 -10.80 14.90
C VAL A 61 1.00 -10.65 16.08
N ALA A 62 2.08 -9.88 15.93
CA ALA A 62 3.03 -9.62 17.01
C ALA A 62 2.37 -8.87 18.18
N ASP A 63 1.69 -7.75 17.92
CA ASP A 63 1.05 -6.93 18.95
C ASP A 63 0.00 -7.73 19.75
N LYS A 64 -0.85 -8.52 19.06
CA LYS A 64 -1.93 -9.30 19.71
C LYS A 64 -1.41 -10.49 20.52
N SER A 65 -0.21 -10.98 20.20
CA SER A 65 0.44 -12.07 20.93
C SER A 65 1.46 -11.60 22.00
N ASN A 66 1.65 -10.29 22.16
CA ASN A 66 2.75 -9.68 22.93
C ASN A 66 4.13 -10.19 22.45
N GLY A 67 4.26 -10.34 21.15
CA GLY A 67 5.46 -10.81 20.47
C GLY A 67 6.28 -9.68 19.88
N VAL A 68 7.05 -10.00 18.84
CA VAL A 68 7.97 -9.06 18.18
C VAL A 68 7.73 -9.06 16.67
N TYR A 69 7.59 -7.86 16.11
CA TYR A 69 7.65 -7.62 14.66
C TYR A 69 8.94 -6.90 14.34
N TYR A 70 9.76 -7.48 13.43
CA TYR A 70 11.04 -6.88 13.04
C TYR A 70 11.16 -6.68 11.52
N LEU A 71 12.05 -5.75 11.12
CA LEU A 71 12.40 -5.46 9.73
C LEU A 71 13.78 -6.00 9.39
N ARG A 72 13.88 -6.84 8.35
CA ARG A 72 15.13 -7.32 7.78
C ARG A 72 15.23 -6.91 6.31
N LEU A 73 16.31 -6.20 5.94
CA LEU A 73 16.58 -5.90 4.53
C LEU A 73 17.13 -7.14 3.83
N GLU A 74 16.41 -7.60 2.82
CA GLU A 74 16.78 -8.76 1.99
C GLU A 74 17.45 -8.29 0.69
N ASP A 75 18.66 -7.74 0.84
CA ASP A 75 19.43 -7.08 -0.20
C ASP A 75 20.43 -8.02 -0.92
N THR A 76 20.17 -9.32 -0.96
CA THR A 76 21.02 -10.32 -1.64
C THR A 76 21.00 -10.21 -3.16
N ASP A 77 20.12 -9.39 -3.74
CA ASP A 77 20.12 -9.01 -5.16
C ASP A 77 20.85 -7.68 -5.36
N GLN A 78 22.17 -7.73 -5.38
CA GLN A 78 23.02 -6.54 -5.52
C GLN A 78 22.92 -5.86 -6.90
N VAL A 79 22.44 -6.58 -7.93
CA VAL A 79 22.30 -6.03 -9.30
C VAL A 79 21.13 -5.03 -9.39
N ARG A 80 20.06 -5.28 -8.64
CA ARG A 80 18.84 -4.46 -8.64
C ARG A 80 18.68 -3.58 -7.39
N LYS A 81 19.68 -3.59 -6.51
CA LYS A 81 19.66 -2.79 -5.29
C LYS A 81 19.67 -1.30 -5.63
N LEU A 82 18.76 -0.55 -4.98
CA LEU A 82 18.73 0.91 -4.97
C LEU A 82 19.17 1.37 -3.58
N ASP A 83 20.17 2.22 -3.51
CA ASP A 83 20.82 2.60 -2.24
C ASP A 83 19.86 3.17 -1.20
N GLU A 84 18.88 3.96 -1.60
CA GLU A 84 17.92 4.59 -0.69
C GLU A 84 16.66 3.75 -0.39
N ALA A 85 16.44 2.65 -1.12
CA ALA A 85 15.17 1.93 -1.06
C ALA A 85 14.88 1.33 0.32
N GLY A 86 15.91 0.90 1.05
CA GLY A 86 15.78 0.40 2.42
C GLY A 86 15.28 1.49 3.38
N ASN A 87 15.92 2.65 3.34
CA ASN A 87 15.56 3.80 4.17
C ASN A 87 14.14 4.30 3.86
N ILE A 88 13.79 4.40 2.58
CA ILE A 88 12.44 4.78 2.15
C ILE A 88 11.41 3.75 2.61
N ALA A 89 11.71 2.45 2.53
CA ALA A 89 10.81 1.41 3.01
C ALA A 89 10.52 1.56 4.52
N TYR A 90 11.56 1.76 5.33
CA TYR A 90 11.39 2.02 6.77
C TYR A 90 10.55 3.28 7.04
N GLN A 91 10.83 4.39 6.35
CA GLN A 91 10.06 5.63 6.49
C GLN A 91 8.57 5.41 6.14
N MET A 92 8.28 4.64 5.06
CA MET A 92 6.91 4.33 4.69
C MET A 92 6.21 3.51 5.77
N LEU A 93 6.88 2.52 6.37
CA LEU A 93 6.32 1.77 7.49
C LEU A 93 6.00 2.68 8.69
N CYS A 94 6.86 3.65 8.99
CA CYS A 94 6.60 4.65 10.03
C CYS A 94 5.39 5.52 9.68
N ASN A 95 5.32 6.05 8.47
CA ASN A 95 4.25 6.92 8.00
C ASN A 95 2.87 6.23 8.06
N PHE A 96 2.82 4.92 7.83
CA PHE A 96 1.56 4.14 7.88
C PHE A 96 1.33 3.44 9.22
N ASN A 97 2.02 3.84 10.30
CA ASN A 97 1.88 3.27 11.64
C ASN A 97 2.13 1.74 11.71
N THR A 98 2.95 1.22 10.80
CA THR A 98 3.39 -0.18 10.75
C THR A 98 4.89 -0.31 11.02
N ALA A 99 5.47 0.63 11.76
CA ALA A 99 6.88 0.59 12.13
C ALA A 99 7.22 -0.68 12.92
N PRO A 100 8.36 -1.31 12.62
CA PRO A 100 8.85 -2.46 13.37
C PRO A 100 9.36 -2.04 14.75
N ALA A 101 9.32 -2.95 15.70
CA ALA A 101 9.89 -2.77 17.04
C ALA A 101 11.39 -3.11 17.10
N GLU A 102 11.88 -3.90 16.14
CA GLU A 102 13.24 -4.46 16.10
C GLU A 102 13.71 -4.50 14.63
N GLY A 103 15.02 -4.53 14.43
CA GLY A 103 15.60 -4.72 13.11
C GLY A 103 16.25 -3.47 12.52
N TYR A 104 16.18 -3.32 11.21
CA TYR A 104 16.69 -2.15 10.49
C TYR A 104 15.78 -0.94 10.71
N MET A 105 16.36 0.20 11.12
CA MET A 105 15.64 1.41 11.51
C MET A 105 15.94 2.61 10.61
N GLY A 106 16.37 2.35 9.37
CA GLY A 106 16.85 3.38 8.46
C GLY A 106 18.34 3.66 8.60
N ASP A 107 18.96 4.27 7.58
CA ASP A 107 20.41 4.46 7.51
C ASP A 107 20.96 5.43 8.57
N SER A 108 20.12 6.34 9.05
CA SER A 108 20.51 7.36 10.05
C SER A 108 20.39 6.89 11.51
N LYS A 109 19.92 5.69 11.75
CA LYS A 109 19.67 5.15 13.10
C LYS A 109 20.38 3.81 13.29
N PRO A 110 20.85 3.49 14.50
CA PRO A 110 21.35 2.16 14.79
C PRO A 110 20.22 1.13 14.63
N GLN A 111 20.59 -0.08 14.22
CA GLN A 111 19.69 -1.23 14.25
C GLN A 111 19.31 -1.53 15.71
N ILE A 112 18.08 -1.99 15.94
CA ILE A 112 17.55 -2.35 17.26
C ILE A 112 17.39 -3.86 17.35
N GLY A 113 17.82 -4.47 18.45
CA GLY A 113 17.72 -5.90 18.72
C GLY A 113 19.06 -6.60 18.80
N GLU A 114 19.03 -7.88 19.19
CA GLU A 114 20.22 -8.68 19.52
C GLU A 114 20.56 -9.73 18.43
N TYR A 115 19.86 -9.70 17.28
CA TYR A 115 19.98 -10.73 16.22
C TYR A 115 20.66 -10.17 14.95
N GLY A 116 21.26 -8.98 15.04
CA GLY A 116 21.87 -8.23 13.93
C GLY A 116 23.06 -8.93 13.28
N SER A 117 23.56 -8.48 12.13
CA SER A 117 22.95 -7.40 11.36
C SER A 117 21.60 -7.83 10.78
N TYR A 118 20.67 -6.87 10.64
CA TYR A 118 19.38 -7.08 9.98
C TYR A 118 19.44 -6.69 8.48
N ILE A 119 20.65 -6.70 7.92
CA ILE A 119 20.92 -6.49 6.49
C ILE A 119 21.59 -7.77 5.98
N GLN A 120 20.96 -8.47 5.04
CA GLN A 120 21.44 -9.80 4.62
C GLN A 120 22.83 -9.79 4.00
N SER A 121 23.18 -8.76 3.24
CA SER A 121 24.52 -8.65 2.65
C SER A 121 25.66 -8.55 3.69
N GLU A 122 25.37 -8.16 4.93
CA GLU A 122 26.33 -8.08 6.03
C GLU A 122 26.50 -9.41 6.81
N ARG A 123 25.74 -10.46 6.43
CA ARG A 123 25.68 -11.76 7.14
C ARG A 123 26.40 -12.89 6.40
N LEU A 124 27.27 -12.58 5.44
CA LEU A 124 27.86 -13.59 4.55
C LEU A 124 28.67 -14.66 5.31
N GLU A 125 29.34 -14.33 6.41
CA GLU A 125 30.06 -15.30 7.22
C GLU A 125 29.13 -16.32 7.89
N ILE A 126 27.94 -15.87 8.31
CA ILE A 126 26.90 -16.74 8.86
C ILE A 126 26.46 -17.73 7.77
N TYR A 127 26.09 -17.23 6.57
CA TYR A 127 25.67 -18.10 5.48
C TYR A 127 26.76 -19.08 5.06
N ASN A 128 28.04 -18.69 5.07
CA ASN A 128 29.14 -19.60 4.77
C ASN A 128 29.26 -20.73 5.79
N ALA A 129 29.04 -20.48 7.08
CA ALA A 129 29.05 -21.52 8.12
C ALA A 129 27.93 -22.54 7.90
N PHE A 130 26.70 -22.09 7.57
CA PHE A 130 25.59 -22.97 7.27
C PHE A 130 25.75 -23.67 5.91
N ALA A 131 26.35 -23.02 4.91
CA ALA A 131 26.69 -23.63 3.61
C ALA A 131 27.74 -24.75 3.77
N LYS A 132 28.74 -24.54 4.61
CA LYS A 132 29.71 -25.58 4.97
C LYS A 132 29.03 -26.76 5.66
N ARG A 133 28.16 -26.47 6.65
CA ARG A 133 27.42 -27.50 7.40
C ARG A 133 26.54 -28.37 6.49
N ILE A 134 25.77 -27.78 5.57
CA ILE A 134 24.88 -28.57 4.69
C ILE A 134 25.66 -29.47 3.73
N ILE A 135 26.92 -29.11 3.36
CA ILE A 135 27.83 -30.00 2.65
C ILE A 135 28.27 -31.15 3.55
N GLU A 136 28.73 -30.86 4.78
CA GLU A 136 29.15 -31.89 5.76
C GLU A 136 28.05 -32.92 6.01
N LEU A 137 26.78 -32.50 5.99
CA LEU A 137 25.61 -33.37 6.11
C LEU A 137 25.28 -34.16 4.82
N GLY A 138 26.07 -33.99 3.77
CA GLY A 138 25.85 -34.69 2.50
C GLY A 138 24.61 -34.23 1.74
N ARG A 139 24.21 -32.98 1.91
CA ARG A 139 22.99 -32.42 1.33
C ARG A 139 23.25 -31.26 0.34
N ALA A 140 24.51 -31.02 -0.04
CA ALA A 140 24.86 -30.01 -1.03
C ALA A 140 26.10 -30.40 -1.84
N PHE A 141 26.21 -29.85 -3.05
CA PHE A 141 27.30 -30.07 -3.97
C PHE A 141 27.60 -28.83 -4.83
N PRO A 142 28.86 -28.63 -5.32
CA PRO A 142 29.19 -27.53 -6.21
C PRO A 142 28.76 -27.83 -7.66
N CYS A 143 28.10 -26.86 -8.27
CA CYS A 143 27.76 -26.88 -9.70
C CYS A 143 28.65 -25.92 -10.47
N PHE A 144 29.37 -26.41 -11.47
CA PHE A 144 30.28 -25.67 -12.35
C PHE A 144 29.66 -25.33 -13.71
N CYS A 145 28.39 -25.65 -13.93
CA CYS A 145 27.68 -25.30 -15.15
C CYS A 145 27.62 -23.76 -15.27
N LYS A 146 27.85 -23.23 -16.47
CA LYS A 146 27.73 -21.80 -16.73
C LYS A 146 26.33 -21.33 -16.38
N GLN A 147 26.20 -20.48 -15.36
CA GLN A 147 24.92 -19.89 -14.92
C GLN A 147 24.33 -18.90 -15.94
N ASN A 148 25.05 -18.65 -17.05
CA ASN A 148 24.64 -17.78 -18.16
C ASN A 148 24.08 -18.53 -19.38
N ALA A 149 23.51 -19.73 -19.22
CA ALA A 149 22.51 -20.16 -20.18
C ALA A 149 21.40 -19.10 -20.09
N GLY A 150 21.22 -18.32 -21.14
CA GLY A 150 20.37 -17.14 -21.13
C GLY A 150 18.98 -17.45 -20.61
N LYS A 151 18.26 -16.45 -20.10
CA LYS A 151 16.86 -16.61 -19.60
C LYS A 151 15.99 -17.35 -20.62
N GLN A 152 16.34 -17.31 -21.88
CA GLN A 152 15.71 -17.98 -23.01
C GLN A 152 15.97 -19.49 -23.00
N ASP A 153 17.20 -19.96 -22.79
CA ASP A 153 17.54 -21.41 -22.73
C ASP A 153 16.93 -22.09 -21.50
N VAL A 154 16.81 -21.34 -20.37
CA VAL A 154 16.14 -21.88 -19.17
C VAL A 154 14.62 -21.94 -19.38
N LYS A 155 14.05 -20.99 -20.12
CA LYS A 155 12.63 -20.96 -20.44
C LYS A 155 12.27 -22.09 -21.44
N GLU A 156 13.05 -22.25 -22.48
CA GLU A 156 12.85 -23.30 -23.49
C GLU A 156 13.06 -24.73 -22.91
N ARG A 157 14.06 -24.91 -22.01
CA ARG A 157 14.20 -26.17 -21.26
C ARG A 157 13.02 -26.45 -20.35
N ARG A 158 12.51 -25.41 -19.69
CA ARG A 158 11.34 -25.49 -18.81
C ARG A 158 10.06 -25.81 -19.57
N GLU A 159 9.86 -25.19 -20.73
CA GLU A 159 8.71 -25.44 -21.60
C GLU A 159 8.77 -26.87 -22.17
N LYS A 160 9.96 -27.34 -22.59
CA LYS A 160 10.16 -28.72 -23.09
C LYS A 160 9.98 -29.78 -22.00
N GLN A 161 10.39 -29.52 -20.76
CA GLN A 161 10.15 -30.40 -19.62
C GLN A 161 8.69 -30.42 -19.15
N LEU A 162 7.98 -29.32 -19.30
CA LEU A 162 6.53 -29.23 -19.02
C LEU A 162 5.71 -30.00 -20.06
N GLU A 163 6.18 -30.07 -21.32
CA GLU A 163 5.51 -30.81 -22.38
C GLU A 163 5.76 -32.33 -22.30
N GLU A 164 6.92 -32.77 -21.79
CA GLU A 164 7.34 -34.18 -21.81
C GLU A 164 6.96 -35.00 -20.56
N ALA A 165 6.76 -34.39 -19.39
CA ALA A 165 6.73 -35.16 -18.13
C ALA A 165 5.64 -34.83 -17.11
N GLY A 166 4.85 -33.78 -17.25
CA GLY A 166 3.85 -33.40 -16.20
C GLY A 166 4.44 -33.11 -14.81
N GLU A 167 5.70 -33.37 -14.55
CA GLU A 167 6.41 -33.25 -13.29
C GLU A 167 7.76 -32.55 -13.46
N ILE A 168 8.06 -31.54 -12.61
CA ILE A 168 9.28 -30.76 -12.73
C ILE A 168 10.38 -31.40 -11.86
N ILE A 169 11.08 -32.40 -12.39
CA ILE A 169 12.34 -32.90 -11.83
C ILE A 169 13.49 -32.11 -12.45
N ASP A 170 14.18 -31.29 -11.62
CA ASP A 170 15.36 -30.50 -12.06
C ASP A 170 16.60 -30.95 -11.26
N ARG A 171 17.22 -32.03 -11.71
CA ARG A 171 18.45 -32.61 -11.14
C ARG A 171 19.65 -32.15 -11.92
N ASP A 172 20.59 -31.47 -11.26
CA ASP A 172 21.79 -30.93 -11.90
C ASP A 172 22.80 -32.07 -12.17
N PRO A 173 23.38 -32.17 -13.38
CA PRO A 173 24.39 -33.19 -13.68
C PRO A 173 25.62 -33.17 -12.76
N CYS A 174 26.00 -31.98 -12.25
CA CYS A 174 27.16 -31.86 -11.35
C CYS A 174 26.98 -32.58 -10.01
N ARG A 175 25.78 -33.05 -9.67
CA ARG A 175 25.52 -33.84 -8.44
C ARG A 175 26.25 -35.16 -8.40
N SER A 176 26.67 -35.65 -9.59
CA SER A 176 27.34 -36.96 -9.76
C SER A 176 28.88 -36.82 -9.87
N LEU A 177 29.43 -35.59 -9.79
CA LEU A 177 30.86 -35.37 -9.82
C LEU A 177 31.53 -36.03 -8.61
N ASP A 178 32.68 -36.63 -8.85
CA ASP A 178 33.53 -37.11 -7.76
C ASP A 178 34.42 -35.99 -7.21
N ILE A 179 35.14 -36.27 -6.12
CA ILE A 179 35.93 -35.23 -5.45
C ILE A 179 37.16 -34.84 -6.30
N ALA A 180 37.70 -35.72 -7.13
CA ALA A 180 38.85 -35.44 -7.99
C ALA A 180 38.45 -34.49 -9.14
N ASP A 181 37.28 -34.69 -9.71
CA ASP A 181 36.72 -33.80 -10.73
C ASP A 181 36.45 -32.40 -10.14
N ILE A 182 35.95 -32.36 -8.91
CA ILE A 182 35.68 -31.09 -8.22
C ILE A 182 37.00 -30.35 -7.92
N GLU A 183 38.01 -31.05 -7.39
CA GLU A 183 39.34 -30.48 -7.15
C GLU A 183 39.97 -29.93 -8.42
N LEU A 184 39.84 -30.65 -9.54
CA LEU A 184 40.35 -30.23 -10.85
C LEU A 184 39.65 -28.95 -11.31
N ASN A 185 38.33 -28.90 -11.23
CA ASN A 185 37.55 -27.73 -11.63
C ASN A 185 37.92 -26.49 -10.78
N ILE A 186 38.13 -26.68 -9.48
CA ILE A 186 38.58 -25.59 -8.58
C ILE A 186 39.98 -25.12 -8.92
N LYS A 187 40.93 -26.08 -9.16
CA LYS A 187 42.30 -25.73 -9.57
C LYS A 187 42.37 -24.99 -10.91
N MET A 188 41.41 -25.29 -11.81
CA MET A 188 41.23 -24.56 -13.07
C MET A 188 40.58 -23.17 -12.89
N GLY A 189 40.24 -22.76 -11.67
CA GLY A 189 39.57 -21.49 -11.39
C GLY A 189 38.16 -21.37 -11.92
N LYS A 190 37.47 -22.47 -12.18
CA LYS A 190 36.07 -22.44 -12.66
C LYS A 190 35.14 -21.90 -11.56
N PRO A 191 34.30 -20.88 -11.87
CA PRO A 191 33.31 -20.41 -10.92
C PRO A 191 32.28 -21.52 -10.63
N TRP A 192 31.80 -21.59 -9.39
CA TRP A 192 30.82 -22.57 -8.98
C TRP A 192 29.73 -21.96 -8.12
N ALA A 193 28.56 -22.57 -8.15
CA ALA A 193 27.46 -22.27 -7.22
C ALA A 193 27.23 -23.52 -6.34
N LEU A 194 26.87 -23.30 -5.06
CA LEU A 194 26.44 -24.40 -4.20
C LEU A 194 24.97 -24.69 -4.46
N LYS A 195 24.64 -25.95 -4.71
CA LYS A 195 23.27 -26.43 -4.90
C LYS A 195 22.88 -27.44 -3.86
N LEU A 196 21.59 -27.45 -3.52
CA LEU A 196 20.98 -28.49 -2.69
C LEU A 196 21.06 -29.84 -3.43
N LEU A 197 21.53 -30.88 -2.75
CA LEU A 197 21.38 -32.23 -3.18
C LEU A 197 19.98 -32.70 -2.76
N SER A 198 18.98 -32.36 -3.56
CA SER A 198 17.60 -32.70 -3.26
C SER A 198 17.38 -34.22 -3.27
N LYS A 199 16.67 -34.72 -2.25
CA LYS A 199 16.30 -36.11 -2.06
C LYS A 199 14.81 -36.38 -2.26
N GLY A 200 14.02 -35.33 -2.62
CA GLY A 200 12.59 -35.49 -2.80
C GLY A 200 12.22 -36.52 -3.87
N ASP A 201 11.09 -37.11 -3.67
CA ASP A 201 10.48 -38.13 -4.55
C ASP A 201 9.26 -37.49 -5.23
N PRO A 202 9.18 -37.47 -6.57
CA PRO A 202 8.08 -36.84 -7.29
C PRO A 202 6.71 -37.46 -6.98
N ASP A 203 6.69 -38.73 -6.56
CA ASP A 203 5.46 -39.47 -6.24
C ASP A 203 5.00 -39.25 -4.78
N LYS A 204 5.79 -38.51 -3.99
CA LYS A 204 5.49 -38.24 -2.58
C LYS A 204 5.00 -36.83 -2.34
N THR A 205 4.07 -36.73 -1.40
CA THR A 205 3.53 -35.49 -0.88
C THR A 205 3.71 -35.44 0.63
N PHE A 206 3.66 -34.22 1.17
CA PHE A 206 3.57 -34.00 2.62
C PHE A 206 2.48 -32.96 2.92
N LYS A 207 1.94 -33.03 4.13
CA LYS A 207 0.92 -32.08 4.60
C LYS A 207 1.59 -30.89 5.28
N ILE A 208 1.11 -29.70 4.95
CA ILE A 208 1.48 -28.46 5.63
C ILE A 208 0.21 -27.69 6.03
N VAL A 209 0.25 -27.06 7.20
CA VAL A 209 -0.81 -26.16 7.65
C VAL A 209 -0.35 -24.73 7.45
N ASP A 210 -0.92 -24.06 6.45
CA ASP A 210 -0.76 -22.63 6.26
C ASP A 210 -1.82 -21.89 7.08
N LEU A 211 -1.44 -20.81 7.75
CA LEU A 211 -2.34 -20.11 8.67
C LEU A 211 -3.50 -19.38 7.96
N ILE A 212 -3.38 -19.11 6.66
CA ILE A 212 -4.41 -18.46 5.83
C ILE A 212 -5.06 -19.48 4.88
N LYS A 213 -4.27 -20.31 4.21
CA LYS A 213 -4.77 -21.25 3.20
C LYS A 213 -5.28 -22.57 3.81
N GLY A 214 -5.05 -22.79 5.12
CA GLY A 214 -5.41 -24.03 5.81
C GLY A 214 -4.50 -25.21 5.46
N GLU A 215 -4.95 -26.44 5.76
CA GLU A 215 -4.20 -27.66 5.43
C GLU A 215 -4.13 -27.85 3.92
N ARG A 216 -2.93 -28.12 3.42
CA ARG A 216 -2.63 -28.37 2.02
C ARG A 216 -1.67 -29.55 1.89
N GLU A 217 -1.84 -30.30 0.85
CA GLU A 217 -0.92 -31.33 0.41
C GLU A 217 0.01 -30.75 -0.65
N VAL A 218 1.31 -30.95 -0.50
CA VAL A 218 2.36 -30.37 -1.34
C VAL A 218 3.31 -31.48 -1.75
N HIS A 219 3.69 -31.53 -3.05
CA HIS A 219 4.70 -32.46 -3.54
C HIS A 219 6.07 -32.15 -2.95
N GLU A 220 6.90 -33.20 -2.71
CA GLU A 220 8.28 -33.03 -2.30
C GLU A 220 9.08 -32.24 -3.33
N ASN A 221 10.11 -31.51 -2.87
CA ASN A 221 10.98 -30.77 -3.78
C ASN A 221 11.89 -31.72 -4.56
N CYS A 222 11.78 -31.72 -5.88
CA CYS A 222 12.63 -32.52 -6.78
C CYS A 222 13.67 -31.68 -7.53
N LYS A 223 14.00 -30.46 -7.03
CA LYS A 223 14.91 -29.51 -7.69
C LYS A 223 16.18 -29.33 -6.88
N ASP A 224 17.33 -29.38 -7.55
CA ASP A 224 18.62 -29.01 -6.97
C ASP A 224 18.76 -27.47 -6.96
N VAL A 225 18.06 -26.82 -6.02
CA VAL A 225 18.01 -25.35 -5.92
C VAL A 225 19.36 -24.77 -5.50
N VAL A 226 19.63 -23.54 -5.95
CA VAL A 226 20.85 -22.83 -5.57
C VAL A 226 20.78 -22.41 -4.10
N LEU A 227 21.80 -22.74 -3.31
CA LEU A 227 22.00 -22.33 -1.92
C LEU A 227 22.94 -21.14 -1.82
N MET A 228 24.07 -21.16 -2.61
CA MET A 228 24.98 -20.04 -2.71
C MET A 228 25.31 -19.77 -4.18
N LYS A 229 25.15 -18.53 -4.61
CA LYS A 229 25.51 -18.12 -5.98
C LYS A 229 27.02 -18.14 -6.18
N SER A 230 27.49 -18.12 -7.42
CA SER A 230 28.93 -18.10 -7.74
C SER A 230 29.67 -16.84 -7.25
N ASN A 231 28.95 -15.78 -6.91
CA ASN A 231 29.52 -14.56 -6.27
C ASN A 231 29.56 -14.65 -4.73
N GLY A 232 29.25 -15.81 -4.14
CA GLY A 232 29.27 -16.03 -2.70
C GLY A 232 28.06 -15.49 -1.92
N ILE A 233 27.03 -14.99 -2.62
CA ILE A 233 25.83 -14.44 -2.00
C ILE A 233 24.68 -15.46 -2.07
N PRO A 234 23.95 -15.77 -0.98
CA PRO A 234 22.83 -16.69 -1.03
C PRO A 234 21.62 -16.07 -1.79
N PRO A 235 20.79 -16.87 -2.45
CA PRO A 235 19.45 -16.45 -2.81
C PRO A 235 18.54 -16.47 -1.58
N TYR A 236 17.34 -15.86 -1.71
CA TYR A 236 16.34 -15.78 -0.65
C TYR A 236 16.07 -17.13 0.03
N ALA A 237 15.92 -18.21 -0.76
CA ALA A 237 15.59 -19.54 -0.24
C ALA A 237 16.54 -20.03 0.87
N PHE A 238 17.84 -19.80 0.73
CA PHE A 238 18.83 -20.19 1.75
C PHE A 238 18.98 -19.14 2.84
N ALA A 239 19.07 -17.86 2.47
CA ALA A 239 19.20 -16.77 3.45
C ALA A 239 18.02 -16.74 4.42
N HIS A 240 16.79 -16.90 3.93
CA HIS A 240 15.58 -16.98 4.72
C HIS A 240 15.63 -18.12 5.77
N VAL A 241 16.04 -19.34 5.37
CA VAL A 241 16.12 -20.48 6.30
C VAL A 241 17.09 -20.21 7.45
N VAL A 242 18.28 -19.68 7.11
CA VAL A 242 19.31 -19.39 8.13
C VAL A 242 18.85 -18.26 9.05
N ASP A 243 18.39 -17.16 8.48
CA ASP A 243 18.05 -15.97 9.26
C ASP A 243 16.81 -16.16 10.13
N ASP A 244 15.74 -16.75 9.58
CA ASP A 244 14.51 -16.95 10.35
C ASP A 244 14.74 -17.96 11.50
N THR A 245 15.68 -18.92 11.33
CA THR A 245 16.12 -19.79 12.41
C THR A 245 16.87 -19.00 13.51
N LEU A 246 17.90 -18.25 13.13
CA LEU A 246 18.75 -17.54 14.11
C LEU A 246 18.02 -16.37 14.77
N MET A 247 17.13 -15.68 14.05
CA MET A 247 16.28 -14.60 14.56
C MET A 247 15.02 -15.11 15.28
N GLN A 248 14.85 -16.46 15.33
CA GLN A 248 13.75 -17.15 16.01
C GLN A 248 12.37 -16.70 15.52
N THR A 249 12.22 -16.52 14.22
CA THR A 249 10.93 -16.24 13.58
C THR A 249 9.97 -17.39 13.78
N THR A 250 8.77 -17.11 14.28
CA THR A 250 7.75 -18.14 14.52
C THR A 250 6.71 -18.21 13.40
N ILE A 251 6.44 -17.06 12.75
CA ILE A 251 5.52 -16.96 11.63
C ILE A 251 6.15 -16.15 10.49
N VAL A 252 6.11 -16.71 9.28
CA VAL A 252 6.51 -16.07 8.04
C VAL A 252 5.26 -15.67 7.26
N VAL A 253 4.94 -14.37 7.27
CA VAL A 253 3.91 -13.78 6.41
C VAL A 253 4.56 -13.38 5.09
N ARG A 254 4.01 -13.85 3.96
CA ARG A 254 4.51 -13.51 2.63
C ARG A 254 3.43 -13.69 1.56
N GLY A 255 3.62 -13.09 0.38
CA GLY A 255 2.69 -13.24 -0.75
C GLY A 255 2.62 -14.69 -1.26
N GLU A 256 1.46 -15.08 -1.77
CA GLU A 256 1.23 -16.43 -2.35
C GLU A 256 2.12 -16.74 -3.55
N ASP A 257 2.77 -15.76 -4.16
CA ASP A 257 3.78 -15.97 -5.21
C ASP A 257 4.93 -16.87 -4.74
N TRP A 258 5.16 -16.98 -3.42
CA TRP A 258 6.16 -17.84 -2.81
C TRP A 258 5.69 -19.27 -2.56
N TRP A 259 4.40 -19.56 -2.77
CA TRP A 259 3.84 -20.90 -2.58
C TRP A 259 4.58 -21.98 -3.40
N PRO A 260 4.91 -21.77 -4.70
CA PRO A 260 5.63 -22.76 -5.49
C PRO A 260 7.04 -23.10 -4.97
N SER A 261 7.62 -22.24 -4.14
CA SER A 261 8.96 -22.45 -3.55
C SER A 261 8.92 -23.08 -2.16
N LEU A 262 7.73 -23.29 -1.59
CA LEU A 262 7.57 -23.75 -0.20
C LEU A 262 8.24 -25.10 0.03
N ALA A 263 8.05 -26.08 -0.86
CA ALA A 263 8.64 -27.41 -0.74
C ALA A 263 10.18 -27.36 -0.68
N SER A 264 10.80 -26.51 -1.50
CA SER A 264 12.27 -26.34 -1.48
C SER A 264 12.76 -25.70 -0.18
N HIS A 265 12.00 -24.75 0.40
CA HIS A 265 12.35 -24.17 1.69
C HIS A 265 12.26 -25.18 2.82
N ILE A 266 11.19 -25.99 2.85
CA ILE A 266 11.03 -27.07 3.84
C ILE A 266 12.19 -28.07 3.73
N GLU A 267 12.56 -28.50 2.51
CA GLU A 267 13.69 -29.42 2.34
C GLU A 267 15.03 -28.82 2.80
N ILE A 268 15.25 -27.49 2.66
CA ILE A 268 16.46 -26.84 3.16
C ILE A 268 16.49 -26.87 4.70
N PHE A 269 15.35 -26.59 5.37
CA PHE A 269 15.26 -26.73 6.83
C PHE A 269 15.59 -28.17 7.27
N GLU A 270 14.98 -29.17 6.66
CA GLU A 270 15.23 -30.59 6.94
C GLU A 270 16.68 -30.99 6.67
N ALA A 271 17.27 -30.51 5.57
CA ALA A 271 18.64 -30.81 5.21
C ALA A 271 19.66 -30.28 6.23
N LEU A 272 19.32 -29.20 6.93
CA LEU A 272 20.12 -28.61 8.03
C LEU A 272 19.73 -29.15 9.40
N GLY A 273 18.69 -29.98 9.52
CA GLY A 273 18.16 -30.47 10.80
C GLY A 273 17.45 -29.37 11.61
N LEU A 274 16.87 -28.37 10.94
CA LEU A 274 16.20 -27.23 11.52
C LEU A 274 14.67 -27.35 11.42
N ASN A 275 13.94 -26.70 12.31
CA ASN A 275 12.49 -26.65 12.27
C ASN A 275 12.00 -25.44 11.48
N PRO A 276 11.11 -25.62 10.49
CA PRO A 276 10.54 -24.51 9.76
C PRO A 276 9.58 -23.69 10.66
N PRO A 277 9.45 -22.37 10.43
CA PRO A 277 8.42 -21.56 11.05
C PRO A 277 7.03 -21.92 10.51
N LYS A 278 5.98 -21.42 11.15
CA LYS A 278 4.64 -21.42 10.56
C LYS A 278 4.61 -20.47 9.36
N TYR A 279 3.84 -20.80 8.35
CA TYR A 279 3.68 -19.96 7.16
C TYR A 279 2.27 -19.39 7.05
N ALA A 280 2.18 -18.18 6.51
CA ALA A 280 0.95 -17.48 6.20
C ALA A 280 1.07 -16.85 4.81
N HIS A 281 0.56 -17.52 3.78
CA HIS A 281 0.62 -17.03 2.41
C HIS A 281 -0.58 -16.14 2.11
N THR A 282 -0.34 -14.83 2.05
CA THR A 282 -1.35 -13.82 1.77
C THR A 282 -1.76 -13.85 0.30
N PRO A 283 -3.06 -13.73 0.00
CA PRO A 283 -3.52 -13.60 -1.38
C PRO A 283 -3.03 -12.28 -1.99
N ASN A 284 -2.87 -12.29 -3.32
CA ASN A 284 -2.50 -11.09 -4.05
C ASN A 284 -3.65 -10.09 -4.12
N ILE A 285 -3.38 -8.82 -3.87
CA ILE A 285 -4.34 -7.75 -4.14
C ILE A 285 -4.50 -7.67 -5.66
N SER A 286 -5.75 -7.73 -6.12
CA SER A 286 -6.10 -7.73 -7.54
C SER A 286 -6.92 -6.48 -7.92
N LYS A 287 -6.93 -6.14 -9.20
CA LYS A 287 -7.75 -5.07 -9.78
C LYS A 287 -8.37 -5.57 -11.08
N VAL A 288 -9.51 -5.01 -11.46
CA VAL A 288 -10.08 -5.25 -12.79
C VAL A 288 -9.28 -4.44 -13.81
N ASP A 289 -8.81 -5.07 -14.84
CA ASP A 289 -8.19 -4.41 -15.98
C ASP A 289 -9.27 -3.72 -16.83
N GLU A 290 -9.20 -2.41 -16.96
CA GLU A 290 -10.22 -1.61 -17.64
C GLU A 290 -10.36 -1.94 -19.13
N LYS A 291 -9.29 -2.47 -19.75
CA LYS A 291 -9.28 -2.78 -21.18
C LYS A 291 -9.86 -4.16 -21.48
N THR A 292 -9.59 -5.11 -20.62
CA THR A 292 -9.95 -6.53 -20.87
C THR A 292 -11.10 -7.02 -19.99
N GLY A 293 -11.46 -6.29 -18.93
CA GLY A 293 -12.43 -6.72 -17.92
C GLY A 293 -11.95 -7.87 -17.01
N ASN A 294 -10.73 -8.36 -17.21
CA ASN A 294 -10.19 -9.48 -16.46
C ASN A 294 -9.58 -9.02 -15.12
N LYS A 295 -9.61 -9.92 -14.14
CA LYS A 295 -8.90 -9.70 -12.88
C LYS A 295 -7.41 -9.91 -13.10
N ARG A 296 -6.58 -8.97 -12.65
CA ARG A 296 -5.12 -9.05 -12.63
C ARG A 296 -4.55 -8.60 -11.29
N LYS A 297 -3.35 -9.03 -10.97
CA LYS A 297 -2.61 -8.54 -9.80
C LYS A 297 -2.37 -7.05 -9.91
N LEU A 298 -2.54 -6.32 -8.80
CA LEU A 298 -2.19 -4.90 -8.66
C LEU A 298 -0.69 -4.72 -8.96
N SER A 299 -0.34 -3.79 -9.83
CA SER A 299 1.02 -3.67 -10.37
C SER A 299 1.45 -2.22 -10.55
N LYS A 300 2.62 -1.84 -10.03
CA LYS A 300 3.21 -0.49 -10.18
C LYS A 300 3.35 -0.02 -11.63
N ARG A 301 3.39 -0.95 -12.59
CA ARG A 301 3.48 -0.60 -14.02
C ARG A 301 2.20 0.05 -14.55
N TYR A 302 1.07 -0.32 -14.00
CA TYR A 302 -0.26 0.06 -14.51
C TYR A 302 -1.10 0.82 -13.48
N ASP A 303 -0.80 0.68 -12.19
CA ASP A 303 -1.62 1.16 -11.09
C ASP A 303 -0.78 2.05 -10.17
N PRO A 304 -0.97 3.38 -10.20
CA PRO A 304 -0.24 4.30 -9.32
C PRO A 304 -0.38 3.95 -7.82
N GLU A 305 -1.56 3.48 -7.43
CA GLU A 305 -1.89 3.06 -6.06
C GLU A 305 -1.20 1.77 -5.60
N ALA A 306 -0.51 1.08 -6.51
CA ALA A 306 0.36 -0.03 -6.14
C ALA A 306 1.64 0.45 -5.42
N ASP A 307 2.03 1.71 -5.56
CA ASP A 307 3.10 2.35 -4.80
C ASP A 307 2.50 3.03 -3.57
N VAL A 308 2.92 2.67 -2.36
CA VAL A 308 2.36 3.22 -1.12
C VAL A 308 2.49 4.74 -1.00
N ARG A 309 3.47 5.35 -1.68
CA ARG A 309 3.65 6.81 -1.71
C ARG A 309 2.49 7.54 -2.40
N TYR A 310 1.73 6.83 -3.24
CA TYR A 310 0.52 7.36 -3.87
C TYR A 310 -0.43 7.94 -2.83
N PHE A 311 -0.73 7.20 -1.77
CA PHE A 311 -1.68 7.62 -0.74
C PHE A 311 -1.21 8.88 0.01
N LEU A 312 0.10 9.00 0.27
CA LEU A 312 0.66 10.20 0.92
C LEU A 312 0.64 11.40 -0.03
N ARG A 313 0.98 11.18 -1.30
CA ARG A 313 0.98 12.24 -2.32
C ARG A 313 -0.42 12.77 -2.59
N GLU A 314 -1.42 11.90 -2.68
CA GLU A 314 -2.80 12.33 -2.82
C GLU A 314 -3.37 12.90 -1.51
N GLY A 315 -2.73 12.67 -0.37
CA GLY A 315 -3.16 13.20 0.92
C GLY A 315 -4.29 12.40 1.56
N TYR A 316 -4.30 11.08 1.38
CA TYR A 316 -5.20 10.22 2.15
C TYR A 316 -4.80 10.23 3.63
N PRO A 317 -5.74 10.39 4.58
CA PRO A 317 -5.45 10.15 5.98
C PRO A 317 -4.92 8.74 6.19
N VAL A 318 -3.81 8.59 6.91
CA VAL A 318 -3.17 7.28 7.16
C VAL A 318 -4.15 6.28 7.78
N VAL A 319 -5.01 6.76 8.69
CA VAL A 319 -6.07 5.93 9.30
C VAL A 319 -7.01 5.36 8.23
N ALA A 320 -7.37 6.15 7.21
CA ALA A 320 -8.25 5.70 6.13
C ALA A 320 -7.61 4.57 5.30
N VAL A 321 -6.31 4.71 5.00
CA VAL A 321 -5.57 3.68 4.27
C VAL A 321 -5.48 2.39 5.10
N ASN A 322 -5.17 2.50 6.38
CA ASN A 322 -5.07 1.35 7.28
C ASN A 322 -6.42 0.64 7.49
N GLU A 323 -7.52 1.39 7.66
CA GLU A 323 -8.85 0.80 7.74
C GLU A 323 -9.29 0.13 6.42
N TYR A 324 -8.92 0.74 5.29
CA TYR A 324 -9.16 0.14 3.99
C TYR A 324 -8.41 -1.20 3.83
N LEU A 325 -7.13 -1.24 4.20
CA LEU A 325 -6.35 -2.49 4.17
C LEU A 325 -6.92 -3.54 5.11
N LEU A 326 -7.42 -3.16 6.29
CA LEU A 326 -8.13 -4.08 7.19
C LEU A 326 -9.43 -4.62 6.59
N ASN A 327 -10.17 -3.82 5.84
CA ASN A 327 -11.34 -4.30 5.09
C ASN A 327 -10.96 -5.33 4.02
N LEU A 328 -9.80 -5.16 3.36
CA LEU A 328 -9.30 -6.15 2.40
C LEU A 328 -8.85 -7.44 3.09
N LEU A 329 -8.27 -7.33 4.30
CA LEU A 329 -7.77 -8.45 5.07
C LEU A 329 -8.89 -9.31 5.67
N ASN A 330 -9.91 -8.66 6.21
CA ASN A 330 -10.92 -9.34 7.03
C ASN A 330 -12.29 -8.68 6.88
N SER A 331 -13.24 -9.41 6.30
CA SER A 331 -14.62 -8.94 6.09
C SER A 331 -15.36 -8.58 7.39
N ASP A 332 -14.93 -9.11 8.56
CA ASP A 332 -15.54 -8.76 9.85
C ASP A 332 -15.22 -7.32 10.27
N PHE A 333 -14.16 -6.69 9.71
CA PHE A 333 -13.73 -5.35 10.10
C PHE A 333 -14.82 -4.30 9.82
N GLU A 334 -15.51 -4.38 8.71
CA GLU A 334 -16.57 -3.42 8.37
C GLU A 334 -17.72 -3.44 9.39
N ASN A 335 -18.14 -4.63 9.81
CA ASN A 335 -19.18 -4.79 10.83
C ASN A 335 -18.69 -4.32 12.20
N TRP A 336 -17.44 -4.65 12.54
CA TRP A 336 -16.85 -4.19 13.78
C TRP A 336 -16.72 -2.65 13.81
N ARG A 337 -16.33 -2.01 12.72
CA ARG A 337 -16.24 -0.54 12.61
C ARG A 337 -17.61 0.12 12.78
N LYS A 338 -18.65 -0.42 12.16
CA LYS A 338 -20.04 0.07 12.34
C LYS A 338 -20.51 -0.01 13.79
N ALA A 339 -20.13 -1.08 14.50
CA ALA A 339 -20.47 -1.28 15.92
C ALA A 339 -19.58 -0.49 16.88
N ASN A 340 -18.41 -0.01 16.44
CA ASN A 340 -17.42 0.67 17.27
C ASN A 340 -16.87 1.92 16.54
N PRO A 341 -17.70 2.93 16.24
CA PRO A 341 -17.30 4.08 15.42
C PRO A 341 -16.18 4.91 16.05
N ASP A 342 -16.14 4.99 17.39
CA ASP A 342 -15.19 5.83 18.14
C ASP A 342 -13.87 5.12 18.51
N LYS A 343 -13.76 3.81 18.28
CA LYS A 343 -12.56 3.06 18.63
C LYS A 343 -11.47 3.22 17.57
N HIS A 344 -10.22 3.19 18.00
CA HIS A 344 -9.10 3.14 17.06
C HIS A 344 -9.07 1.78 16.34
N TYR A 345 -8.67 1.73 15.06
CA TYR A 345 -8.66 0.49 14.25
C TYR A 345 -7.75 -0.60 14.84
N THR A 346 -6.72 -0.25 15.60
CA THR A 346 -5.83 -1.21 16.28
C THR A 346 -6.51 -2.02 17.39
N GLU A 347 -7.68 -1.57 17.85
CA GLU A 347 -8.49 -2.31 18.83
C GLU A 347 -9.27 -3.47 18.19
N PHE A 348 -9.33 -3.51 16.86
CA PHE A 348 -10.00 -4.61 16.16
C PHE A 348 -9.45 -5.96 16.64
N PRO A 349 -10.34 -6.95 16.97
CA PRO A 349 -9.92 -8.27 17.43
C PRO A 349 -9.42 -9.12 16.24
N PHE A 350 -8.29 -8.70 15.69
CA PHE A 350 -7.66 -9.31 14.53
C PHE A 350 -7.27 -10.77 14.80
N SER A 351 -7.53 -11.64 13.83
CA SER A 351 -7.07 -13.03 13.83
C SER A 351 -6.61 -13.42 12.44
N ILE A 352 -5.38 -13.92 12.33
CA ILE A 352 -4.79 -14.37 11.05
C ILE A 352 -5.62 -15.48 10.40
N LYS A 353 -6.29 -16.32 11.20
CA LYS A 353 -7.16 -17.41 10.71
C LYS A 353 -8.45 -16.93 10.03
N LYS A 354 -8.80 -15.65 10.19
CA LYS A 354 -9.98 -15.03 9.58
C LYS A 354 -9.66 -14.21 8.33
N ILE A 355 -8.39 -14.22 7.90
CA ILE A 355 -8.01 -13.61 6.63
C ILE A 355 -8.63 -14.43 5.49
N SER A 356 -9.24 -13.73 4.52
CA SER A 356 -9.76 -14.37 3.32
C SER A 356 -8.63 -15.01 2.51
N SER A 357 -8.82 -16.26 2.07
CA SER A 357 -7.86 -16.94 1.18
C SER A 357 -8.01 -16.54 -0.30
N GLY A 358 -9.07 -15.82 -0.66
CA GLY A 358 -9.32 -15.31 -2.01
C GLY A 358 -8.65 -13.96 -2.25
N ASN A 359 -8.31 -13.67 -3.52
CA ASN A 359 -7.65 -12.43 -3.90
C ASN A 359 -8.58 -11.23 -3.69
N PRO A 360 -8.29 -10.32 -2.74
CA PRO A 360 -9.11 -9.15 -2.52
C PRO A 360 -9.00 -8.18 -3.70
N MET A 361 -10.12 -7.52 -4.00
CA MET A 361 -10.18 -6.54 -5.08
C MET A 361 -9.88 -5.15 -4.55
N PHE A 362 -8.88 -4.49 -5.14
CA PHE A 362 -8.59 -3.09 -4.86
C PHE A 362 -9.66 -2.19 -5.47
N ASP A 363 -10.22 -1.31 -4.65
CA ASP A 363 -11.30 -0.41 -5.03
C ASP A 363 -11.03 1.02 -4.51
N LEU A 364 -10.77 1.95 -5.44
CA LEU A 364 -10.57 3.36 -5.12
C LEU A 364 -11.84 4.05 -4.60
N VAL A 365 -13.03 3.60 -5.02
CA VAL A 365 -14.28 4.17 -4.52
C VAL A 365 -14.42 3.86 -3.04
N LYS A 366 -14.15 2.62 -2.65
CA LYS A 366 -14.25 2.19 -1.25
C LYS A 366 -13.26 2.94 -0.33
N ILE A 367 -12.01 3.12 -0.75
CA ILE A 367 -11.05 3.89 0.07
C ILE A 367 -11.44 5.36 0.17
N ASN A 368 -11.95 5.96 -0.91
CA ASN A 368 -12.47 7.31 -0.90
C ASN A 368 -13.65 7.46 0.06
N ASP A 369 -14.58 6.52 0.08
CA ASP A 369 -15.72 6.54 0.99
C ASP A 369 -15.28 6.43 2.46
N ILE A 370 -14.30 5.56 2.76
CA ILE A 370 -13.71 5.47 4.11
C ILE A 370 -13.06 6.80 4.48
N ALA A 371 -12.26 7.37 3.58
CA ALA A 371 -11.56 8.63 3.83
C ALA A 371 -12.54 9.80 4.01
N LYS A 372 -13.59 9.91 3.20
CA LYS A 372 -14.67 10.90 3.36
C LYS A 372 -15.35 10.79 4.72
N ASN A 373 -15.61 9.58 5.19
CA ASN A 373 -16.17 9.37 6.52
C ASN A 373 -15.24 9.88 7.61
N ILE A 374 -13.95 9.54 7.55
CA ILE A 374 -12.95 9.96 8.54
C ILE A 374 -12.73 11.48 8.48
N ILE A 375 -12.50 12.05 7.29
CA ILE A 375 -12.26 13.49 7.12
C ILE A 375 -13.47 14.29 7.60
N SER A 376 -14.70 13.81 7.40
CA SER A 376 -15.90 14.52 7.81
C SER A 376 -16.01 14.71 9.32
N THR A 377 -15.34 13.89 10.13
CA THR A 377 -15.35 13.99 11.61
C THR A 377 -14.22 14.85 12.17
N ILE A 378 -13.26 15.27 11.33
CA ILE A 378 -12.14 16.12 11.77
C ILE A 378 -12.64 17.56 11.90
N PRO A 379 -12.47 18.24 13.05
CA PRO A 379 -12.81 19.66 13.18
C PRO A 379 -12.09 20.52 12.14
N SER A 380 -12.73 21.58 11.63
CA SER A 380 -12.22 22.41 10.52
C SER A 380 -10.81 22.93 10.74
N LYS A 381 -10.49 23.36 11.96
CA LYS A 381 -9.16 23.85 12.36
C LYS A 381 -8.07 22.77 12.23
N ASP A 382 -8.36 21.56 12.70
CA ASP A 382 -7.43 20.43 12.60
C ASP A 382 -7.32 19.92 11.17
N LEU A 383 -8.44 19.94 10.44
CA LEU A 383 -8.44 19.59 9.01
C LEU A 383 -7.59 20.56 8.20
N LEU A 384 -7.73 21.88 8.44
CA LEU A 384 -6.90 22.87 7.76
C LEU A 384 -5.41 22.65 8.05
N ARG A 385 -5.05 22.40 9.33
CA ARG A 385 -3.66 22.06 9.69
C ARG A 385 -3.16 20.85 8.91
N ASN A 386 -3.92 19.76 8.87
CA ASN A 386 -3.53 18.55 8.15
C ASN A 386 -3.38 18.81 6.64
N ILE A 387 -4.25 19.62 6.03
CA ILE A 387 -4.14 19.99 4.61
C ILE A 387 -2.90 20.85 4.37
N VAL A 388 -2.59 21.82 5.25
CA VAL A 388 -1.39 22.66 5.14
C VAL A 388 -0.12 21.83 5.30
N ASP A 389 -0.09 20.92 6.28
CA ASP A 389 1.06 20.02 6.50
C ASP A 389 1.30 19.12 5.29
N TRP A 390 0.24 18.59 4.70
CA TRP A 390 0.32 17.84 3.44
C TRP A 390 0.83 18.74 2.29
N ALA A 391 0.24 19.93 2.12
CA ALA A 391 0.57 20.84 1.04
C ALA A 391 2.01 21.35 1.12
N ASN A 392 2.57 21.56 2.31
CA ASN A 392 3.98 21.90 2.49
C ASN A 392 4.93 20.86 1.87
N ASN A 393 4.52 19.61 1.76
CA ASN A 393 5.32 18.54 1.19
C ASN A 393 5.03 18.28 -0.30
N TYR A 394 3.81 18.59 -0.78
CA TYR A 394 3.34 18.13 -2.10
C TYR A 394 2.80 19.24 -3.02
N ASP A 395 2.36 20.39 -2.47
CA ASP A 395 1.87 21.57 -3.21
C ASP A 395 2.14 22.86 -2.41
N THR A 396 3.40 23.27 -2.39
CA THR A 396 3.87 24.42 -1.58
C THR A 396 3.18 25.74 -1.94
N ASP A 397 2.73 25.91 -3.17
CA ASP A 397 2.01 27.11 -3.58
C ASP A 397 0.58 27.12 -3.01
N PHE A 398 -0.07 25.96 -2.95
CA PHE A 398 -1.35 25.84 -2.28
C PHE A 398 -1.22 26.06 -0.76
N ALA A 399 -0.15 25.56 -0.13
CA ALA A 399 0.13 25.84 1.28
C ALA A 399 0.22 27.35 1.57
N LYS A 400 0.92 28.11 0.73
CA LYS A 400 1.03 29.58 0.87
C LYS A 400 -0.33 30.26 0.77
N VAL A 401 -1.16 29.86 -0.20
CA VAL A 401 -2.51 30.41 -0.39
C VAL A 401 -3.38 30.13 0.83
N LEU A 402 -3.37 28.92 1.36
CA LEU A 402 -4.12 28.56 2.57
C LEU A 402 -3.66 29.36 3.79
N LEU A 403 -2.35 29.52 3.97
CA LEU A 403 -1.79 30.29 5.11
C LEU A 403 -2.09 31.80 4.99
N THR A 404 -2.07 32.35 3.78
CA THR A 404 -2.45 33.76 3.53
C THR A 404 -3.93 33.99 3.82
N ASN A 405 -4.79 33.02 3.55
CA ASN A 405 -6.24 33.08 3.71
C ASN A 405 -6.75 32.20 4.86
N GLN A 406 -5.96 32.00 5.92
CA GLN A 406 -6.18 30.99 6.94
C GLN A 406 -7.58 31.03 7.56
N GLN A 407 -8.03 32.22 7.97
CA GLN A 407 -9.35 32.37 8.60
C GLN A 407 -10.49 32.00 7.64
N MET A 408 -10.43 32.47 6.39
CA MET A 408 -11.42 32.14 5.37
C MET A 408 -11.40 30.63 5.06
N ALA A 409 -10.21 30.01 4.93
CA ALA A 409 -10.07 28.59 4.66
C ALA A 409 -10.66 27.72 5.80
N GLU A 410 -10.42 28.10 7.06
CA GLU A 410 -11.00 27.42 8.22
C GLU A 410 -12.53 27.51 8.21
N GLN A 411 -13.08 28.72 8.02
CA GLN A 411 -14.52 28.94 7.94
C GLN A 411 -15.17 28.18 6.77
N LEU A 412 -14.53 28.16 5.61
CA LEU A 412 -14.97 27.41 4.44
C LEU A 412 -15.05 25.90 4.71
N LEU A 413 -14.04 25.35 5.38
CA LEU A 413 -14.02 23.94 5.77
C LEU A 413 -15.09 23.63 6.83
N ALA A 414 -15.48 24.60 7.67
CA ALA A 414 -16.49 24.43 8.71
C ALA A 414 -17.93 24.37 8.16
N ILE A 415 -18.20 24.97 6.98
CA ILE A 415 -19.55 25.00 6.38
C ILE A 415 -20.12 23.60 6.24
N ASP A 416 -21.33 23.37 6.74
CA ASP A 416 -22.04 22.09 6.74
C ASP A 416 -21.25 20.91 7.34
N ARG A 417 -20.26 21.19 8.21
CA ARG A 417 -19.39 20.19 8.84
C ARG A 417 -19.39 20.32 10.36
N ASP A 418 -18.81 21.39 10.89
CA ASP A 418 -18.61 21.54 12.34
C ASP A 418 -19.96 21.65 13.07
N GLY A 419 -20.14 20.85 14.13
CA GLY A 419 -21.37 20.82 14.90
C GLY A 419 -22.59 20.22 14.20
N GLN A 420 -22.42 19.67 12.98
CA GLN A 420 -23.54 19.08 12.25
C GLN A 420 -23.74 17.60 12.64
N PRO A 421 -24.97 17.14 12.86
CA PRO A 421 -25.26 15.72 13.14
C PRO A 421 -24.96 14.82 11.92
N ARG A 422 -24.91 15.39 10.72
CA ARG A 422 -24.54 14.73 9.46
C ARG A 422 -23.58 15.64 8.70
N PRO A 423 -22.28 15.60 9.05
CA PRO A 423 -21.30 16.47 8.40
C PRO A 423 -21.14 16.13 6.93
N ARG A 424 -20.80 17.15 6.14
CA ARG A 424 -20.49 17.05 4.71
C ARG A 424 -19.35 16.07 4.44
N LYS A 425 -19.50 15.20 3.41
CA LYS A 425 -18.57 14.14 3.02
C LYS A 425 -18.09 14.32 1.58
N ASP A 426 -17.53 15.46 1.25
CA ASP A 426 -17.09 15.84 -0.09
C ASP A 426 -15.58 15.70 -0.32
N ILE A 427 -14.78 15.64 0.73
CA ILE A 427 -13.32 15.54 0.66
C ILE A 427 -12.89 14.09 0.89
N GLY A 428 -12.34 13.44 -0.13
CA GLY A 428 -11.80 12.08 -0.04
C GLY A 428 -10.31 12.05 0.29
N HIS A 429 -9.57 13.07 -0.16
CA HIS A 429 -8.15 13.25 0.16
C HIS A 429 -7.76 14.72 0.02
N TYR A 430 -6.64 15.13 0.61
CA TYR A 430 -6.29 16.55 0.75
C TYR A 430 -5.99 17.24 -0.58
N SER A 431 -5.50 16.52 -1.61
CA SER A 431 -5.24 17.11 -2.93
C SER A 431 -6.50 17.56 -3.67
N GLU A 432 -7.68 17.01 -3.33
CA GLU A 432 -8.95 17.45 -3.92
C GLU A 432 -9.35 18.87 -3.49
N VAL A 433 -8.91 19.31 -2.31
CA VAL A 433 -9.38 20.57 -1.67
C VAL A 433 -9.09 21.78 -2.54
N LYS A 434 -7.92 21.83 -3.17
CA LYS A 434 -7.54 22.90 -4.11
C LYS A 434 -8.54 23.04 -5.25
N ASN A 435 -8.94 21.92 -5.86
CA ASN A 435 -9.89 21.91 -6.96
C ASN A 435 -11.33 22.16 -6.47
N LEU A 436 -11.75 21.50 -5.36
CA LEU A 436 -13.10 21.64 -4.82
C LEU A 436 -13.44 23.08 -4.49
N PHE A 437 -12.47 23.87 -3.99
CA PHE A 437 -12.66 25.22 -3.47
C PHE A 437 -11.87 26.29 -4.23
N SER A 438 -11.38 26.00 -5.45
CA SER A 438 -10.63 26.95 -6.29
C SER A 438 -11.34 28.30 -6.45
N TYR A 439 -12.66 28.31 -6.48
CA TYR A 439 -13.47 29.52 -6.64
C TYR A 439 -13.43 30.46 -5.42
N MET A 440 -12.92 30.00 -4.27
CA MET A 440 -12.79 30.85 -3.06
C MET A 440 -11.49 31.64 -3.01
N PHE A 441 -10.49 31.27 -3.80
CA PHE A 441 -9.15 31.87 -3.77
C PHE A 441 -8.90 32.62 -5.07
N ASN A 442 -8.55 33.91 -4.98
CA ASN A 442 -8.32 34.75 -6.15
C ASN A 442 -7.21 34.23 -7.05
N GLU A 443 -6.23 33.53 -6.47
CA GLU A 443 -5.10 32.91 -7.18
C GLU A 443 -5.54 31.78 -8.11
N TYR A 444 -6.70 31.16 -7.85
CA TYR A 444 -7.21 30.01 -8.59
C TYR A 444 -8.55 30.26 -9.30
N HIS A 445 -9.23 31.36 -8.95
CA HIS A 445 -10.51 31.69 -9.57
C HIS A 445 -10.32 32.31 -10.95
N ASP A 446 -10.66 31.58 -12.00
CA ASP A 446 -10.63 32.08 -13.37
C ASP A 446 -12.01 32.62 -13.78
N MET A 447 -12.11 33.93 -13.87
CA MET A 447 -13.31 34.63 -14.35
C MET A 447 -13.66 34.34 -15.84
N ASN A 448 -12.67 33.86 -16.61
CA ASN A 448 -12.89 33.53 -18.05
C ASN A 448 -13.38 32.09 -18.24
N THR A 449 -13.47 31.30 -17.18
CA THR A 449 -14.02 29.94 -17.25
C THR A 449 -15.39 29.98 -17.89
N SER A 450 -15.64 29.11 -18.86
CA SER A 450 -16.93 28.96 -19.51
C SER A 450 -17.98 28.52 -18.49
N LEU A 451 -18.95 29.40 -18.21
CA LEU A 451 -20.06 29.09 -17.32
C LEU A 451 -21.10 28.27 -18.07
N VAL A 452 -21.43 27.10 -17.55
CA VAL A 452 -22.41 26.21 -18.17
C VAL A 452 -23.72 26.32 -17.37
N PHE A 453 -24.66 27.06 -17.89
CA PHE A 453 -26.04 27.08 -17.42
C PHE A 453 -26.86 26.03 -18.14
N ASP A 454 -27.97 25.60 -17.53
CA ASP A 454 -28.90 24.66 -18.16
C ASP A 454 -29.51 25.33 -19.44
N GLU A 455 -29.52 24.61 -20.55
CA GLU A 455 -29.98 25.08 -21.87
C GLU A 455 -31.45 25.53 -21.91
N LYS A 456 -32.24 25.12 -20.91
CA LYS A 456 -33.64 25.57 -20.77
C LYS A 456 -33.78 27.06 -20.44
N PHE A 457 -32.72 27.70 -19.91
CA PHE A 457 -32.74 29.12 -19.54
C PHE A 457 -32.22 30.01 -20.67
N ASN A 458 -33.02 31.03 -21.04
CA ASN A 458 -32.55 32.06 -21.94
C ASN A 458 -31.56 32.98 -21.23
N LYS A 459 -30.68 33.59 -22.02
CA LYS A 459 -29.70 34.56 -21.49
C LYS A 459 -30.38 35.72 -20.77
N SER A 460 -31.52 36.22 -21.27
CA SER A 460 -32.32 37.28 -20.65
C SER A 460 -32.85 36.90 -19.28
N ASP A 461 -33.27 35.64 -19.09
CA ASP A 461 -33.80 35.17 -17.82
C ASP A 461 -32.72 35.12 -16.75
N ILE A 462 -31.52 34.62 -17.13
CA ILE A 462 -30.33 34.60 -16.23
C ILE A 462 -29.95 36.01 -15.84
N VAL A 463 -29.82 36.94 -16.81
CA VAL A 463 -29.44 38.32 -16.54
C VAL A 463 -30.45 39.02 -15.62
N ASN A 464 -31.76 38.90 -15.92
CA ASN A 464 -32.82 39.47 -15.10
C ASN A 464 -32.79 39.01 -13.64
N LEU A 465 -32.60 37.70 -13.44
CA LEU A 465 -32.46 37.12 -12.08
C LEU A 465 -31.24 37.68 -11.36
N LEU A 466 -30.06 37.70 -11.98
CA LEU A 466 -28.83 38.17 -11.37
C LEU A 466 -28.87 39.68 -11.03
N GLU A 467 -29.43 40.52 -11.91
CA GLU A 467 -29.61 41.95 -11.70
C GLU A 467 -30.57 42.26 -10.53
N LYS A 468 -31.67 41.50 -10.41
CA LYS A 468 -32.60 41.62 -9.29
C LYS A 468 -31.97 41.13 -8.00
N TYR A 469 -31.27 40.00 -8.04
CA TYR A 469 -30.61 39.44 -6.87
C TYR A 469 -29.57 40.41 -6.27
N LEU A 470 -28.77 41.07 -7.11
CA LEU A 470 -27.81 42.10 -6.65
C LEU A 470 -28.48 43.26 -5.87
N LYS A 471 -29.71 43.63 -6.22
CA LYS A 471 -30.43 44.74 -5.55
C LYS A 471 -30.97 44.36 -4.18
N VAL A 472 -31.23 43.08 -3.93
CA VAL A 472 -31.87 42.61 -2.69
C VAL A 472 -30.90 41.97 -1.71
N TYR A 473 -29.68 41.58 -2.17
CA TYR A 473 -28.68 40.97 -1.33
C TYR A 473 -28.20 41.90 -0.22
N SER A 474 -28.08 41.35 1.00
CA SER A 474 -27.45 42.04 2.14
C SER A 474 -26.57 41.03 2.90
N ALA A 475 -25.37 41.45 3.27
CA ALA A 475 -24.46 40.63 4.08
C ALA A 475 -24.96 40.40 5.52
N GLU A 476 -25.86 41.28 6.00
CA GLU A 476 -26.45 41.22 7.33
C GLU A 476 -27.60 40.21 7.46
N ASP A 477 -28.07 39.67 6.33
CA ASP A 477 -29.16 38.69 6.33
C ASP A 477 -28.72 37.38 6.98
N ASP A 478 -29.55 36.83 7.85
CA ASP A 478 -29.40 35.46 8.25
C ASP A 478 -29.78 34.51 7.08
N LYS A 479 -29.48 33.24 7.21
CA LYS A 479 -29.72 32.23 6.15
C LYS A 479 -31.19 32.18 5.73
N GLN A 480 -32.13 32.32 6.67
CA GLN A 480 -33.55 32.29 6.37
C GLN A 480 -33.99 33.51 5.60
N THR A 481 -33.62 34.69 6.06
CA THR A 481 -33.90 36.00 5.40
C THR A 481 -33.27 36.02 3.99
N TRP A 482 -32.05 35.59 3.86
CA TRP A 482 -31.37 35.48 2.56
C TRP A 482 -32.14 34.58 1.58
N PHE A 483 -32.59 33.40 2.07
CA PHE A 483 -33.32 32.46 1.22
C PHE A 483 -34.70 33.01 0.81
N GLU A 484 -35.45 33.65 1.71
CA GLU A 484 -36.74 34.26 1.36
C GLU A 484 -36.59 35.44 0.38
N LYS A 485 -35.52 36.26 0.50
CA LYS A 485 -35.19 37.27 -0.51
C LYS A 485 -34.88 36.68 -1.89
N LEU A 486 -34.05 35.65 -1.92
CA LEU A 486 -33.74 34.92 -3.17
C LEU A 486 -35.01 34.34 -3.80
N LYS A 487 -35.88 33.71 -2.99
CA LYS A 487 -37.12 33.13 -3.43
C LYS A 487 -38.10 34.18 -3.98
N THR A 488 -38.23 35.31 -3.31
CA THR A 488 -39.06 36.43 -3.77
C THR A 488 -38.54 36.97 -5.10
N CYS A 489 -37.25 37.25 -5.17
CA CYS A 489 -36.58 37.69 -6.40
C CYS A 489 -36.78 36.71 -7.56
N ALA A 490 -36.60 35.39 -7.31
CA ALA A 490 -36.82 34.35 -8.29
C ALA A 490 -38.28 34.30 -8.76
N SER A 491 -39.23 34.43 -7.84
CA SER A 491 -40.67 34.43 -8.17
C SER A 491 -41.05 35.61 -9.08
N GLU A 492 -40.51 36.80 -8.81
CA GLU A 492 -40.68 37.94 -9.68
C GLU A 492 -40.02 37.79 -11.07
N CYS A 493 -39.11 36.86 -11.22
CA CYS A 493 -38.47 36.50 -12.50
C CYS A 493 -39.13 35.31 -13.22
N GLY A 494 -40.26 34.77 -12.68
CA GLY A 494 -40.99 33.68 -13.34
C GLY A 494 -40.58 32.29 -12.88
N PHE A 495 -39.80 32.17 -11.80
CA PHE A 495 -39.52 30.89 -11.14
C PHE A 495 -40.55 30.65 -10.05
N VAL A 496 -40.93 29.38 -9.85
CA VAL A 496 -41.95 28.99 -8.85
C VAL A 496 -41.47 27.85 -7.96
N ASP A 497 -42.24 27.52 -6.95
CA ASP A 497 -41.90 26.35 -6.12
C ASP A 497 -41.93 25.04 -6.95
N MET A 498 -41.22 24.03 -6.46
CA MET A 498 -41.05 22.74 -7.17
C MET A 498 -42.38 22.05 -7.47
N LYS A 499 -43.40 22.17 -6.59
CA LYS A 499 -44.70 21.53 -6.76
C LYS A 499 -45.46 22.19 -7.90
N THR A 500 -45.52 23.52 -7.92
CA THR A 500 -46.16 24.31 -8.96
C THR A 500 -45.45 24.09 -10.33
N TYR A 501 -44.12 24.09 -10.33
CA TYR A 501 -43.34 23.82 -11.54
C TYR A 501 -43.65 22.45 -12.16
N LYS A 502 -43.65 21.38 -11.32
CA LYS A 502 -43.98 20.02 -11.77
C LYS A 502 -45.39 19.86 -12.31
N ALA A 503 -46.33 20.66 -11.85
CA ALA A 503 -47.73 20.61 -12.33
C ALA A 503 -47.88 21.24 -13.73
N ASN A 504 -47.10 22.27 -14.09
CA ASN A 504 -47.16 22.91 -15.37
C ASN A 504 -45.79 23.51 -15.77
N PRO A 505 -44.83 22.69 -16.22
CA PRO A 505 -43.48 23.12 -16.53
C PRO A 505 -43.39 24.19 -17.63
N GLU A 506 -44.27 24.12 -18.60
CA GLU A 506 -44.28 25.05 -19.77
C GLU A 506 -44.72 26.49 -19.41
N ALA A 507 -45.39 26.68 -18.26
CA ALA A 507 -45.87 27.98 -17.83
C ALA A 507 -44.84 28.83 -17.11
N TYR A 508 -43.69 28.25 -16.71
CA TYR A 508 -42.71 28.87 -15.87
C TYR A 508 -41.28 28.65 -16.36
N ILE A 509 -40.38 29.60 -16.07
CA ILE A 509 -38.96 29.53 -16.47
C ILE A 509 -38.26 28.35 -15.77
N GLY A 510 -38.59 28.09 -14.51
CA GLY A 510 -37.98 27.04 -13.69
C GLY A 510 -38.51 27.05 -12.27
N ASN A 511 -37.85 26.33 -11.39
CA ASN A 511 -38.18 26.32 -9.97
C ASN A 511 -37.15 27.12 -9.14
N ILE A 512 -37.45 27.36 -7.86
CA ILE A 512 -36.59 28.12 -6.93
C ILE A 512 -35.18 27.51 -6.79
N ALA A 513 -35.05 26.18 -6.85
CA ALA A 513 -33.75 25.53 -6.81
C ALA A 513 -32.93 25.82 -8.08
N ASP A 514 -33.60 25.91 -9.23
CA ASP A 514 -32.97 26.35 -10.49
C ASP A 514 -32.42 27.78 -10.38
N ALA A 515 -33.21 28.71 -9.83
CA ALA A 515 -32.77 30.08 -9.58
C ALA A 515 -31.57 30.14 -8.64
N SER A 516 -31.60 29.38 -7.54
CA SER A 516 -30.47 29.25 -6.63
C SER A 516 -29.23 28.69 -7.33
N ASN A 517 -29.41 27.72 -8.23
CA ASN A 517 -28.31 27.14 -9.00
C ASN A 517 -27.70 28.12 -10.01
N ILE A 518 -28.53 28.95 -10.64
CA ILE A 518 -28.05 30.04 -11.53
C ILE A 518 -27.13 30.99 -10.74
N VAL A 519 -27.56 31.44 -9.56
CA VAL A 519 -26.72 32.29 -8.69
C VAL A 519 -25.43 31.57 -8.29
N ARG A 520 -25.51 30.28 -7.92
CA ARG A 520 -24.35 29.46 -7.56
C ARG A 520 -23.35 29.39 -8.70
N ILE A 521 -23.79 29.07 -9.91
CA ILE A 521 -22.92 28.99 -11.09
C ILE A 521 -22.30 30.35 -11.38
N ALA A 522 -23.07 31.43 -11.32
CA ALA A 522 -22.56 32.77 -11.55
C ALA A 522 -21.50 33.22 -10.53
N VAL A 523 -21.62 32.80 -9.28
CA VAL A 523 -20.69 33.16 -8.20
C VAL A 523 -19.46 32.24 -8.19
N THR A 524 -19.64 30.95 -8.44
CA THR A 524 -18.59 29.93 -8.16
C THR A 524 -18.10 29.17 -9.40
N GLY A 525 -18.81 29.25 -10.53
CA GLY A 525 -18.56 28.40 -11.68
C GLY A 525 -18.93 26.92 -11.47
N ARG A 526 -19.62 26.58 -10.38
CA ARG A 526 -19.94 25.20 -9.99
C ARG A 526 -21.44 24.98 -9.84
N THR A 527 -21.90 23.78 -10.17
CA THR A 527 -23.30 23.38 -9.94
C THR A 527 -23.54 22.85 -8.52
N THR A 528 -22.47 22.44 -7.84
CA THR A 528 -22.50 21.92 -6.47
C THR A 528 -21.43 22.57 -5.62
N THR A 529 -21.82 23.09 -4.46
CA THR A 529 -20.92 23.70 -3.45
C THR A 529 -21.49 23.39 -2.06
N PRO A 530 -20.76 23.66 -0.99
CA PRO A 530 -21.35 23.84 0.34
C PRO A 530 -22.45 24.90 0.32
N ASP A 531 -23.04 25.19 1.48
CA ASP A 531 -24.13 26.18 1.58
C ASP A 531 -23.80 27.49 0.87
N LEU A 532 -24.66 27.86 -0.10
CA LEU A 532 -24.41 29.02 -0.96
C LEU A 532 -24.42 30.34 -0.21
N CYS A 533 -25.30 30.50 0.79
CA CYS A 533 -25.37 31.71 1.62
C CYS A 533 -24.05 31.93 2.35
N GLU A 534 -23.52 30.89 2.99
CA GLU A 534 -22.25 30.95 3.72
C GLU A 534 -21.07 31.21 2.77
N ILE A 535 -21.05 30.59 1.59
CA ILE A 535 -20.03 30.84 0.55
C ILE A 535 -20.04 32.33 0.15
N ILE A 536 -21.21 32.90 -0.14
CA ILE A 536 -21.34 34.30 -0.57
C ILE A 536 -20.89 35.26 0.56
N LYS A 537 -21.26 34.97 1.81
CA LYS A 537 -20.80 35.73 2.96
C LYS A 537 -19.28 35.74 3.11
N LEU A 538 -18.65 34.60 2.95
CA LEU A 538 -17.18 34.47 3.00
C LEU A 538 -16.48 35.23 1.86
N LEU A 539 -17.07 35.26 0.65
CA LEU A 539 -16.55 36.05 -0.46
C LEU A 539 -16.65 37.56 -0.23
N GLY A 540 -17.68 38.00 0.48
CA GLY A 540 -17.97 39.41 0.73
C GLY A 540 -18.68 40.10 -0.42
N VAL A 541 -19.30 41.24 -0.09
CA VAL A 541 -20.17 42.02 -1.03
C VAL A 541 -19.41 42.42 -2.30
N ASN A 542 -18.22 43.00 -2.14
CA ASN A 542 -17.45 43.52 -3.27
C ASN A 542 -17.10 42.42 -4.30
N GLU A 543 -16.74 41.24 -3.83
CA GLU A 543 -16.39 40.11 -4.72
C GLU A 543 -17.65 39.50 -5.36
N LEU A 544 -18.75 39.42 -4.61
CA LEU A 544 -20.04 39.01 -5.15
C LEU A 544 -20.47 39.92 -6.31
N GLU A 545 -20.47 41.24 -6.08
CA GLU A 545 -20.82 42.26 -7.10
C GLU A 545 -19.91 42.17 -8.30
N ARG A 546 -18.62 42.05 -8.11
CA ARG A 546 -17.63 41.88 -9.20
C ARG A 546 -17.94 40.67 -10.07
N ARG A 547 -18.21 39.53 -9.45
CA ARG A 547 -18.50 38.27 -10.19
C ARG A 547 -19.82 38.36 -10.93
N LEU A 548 -20.88 38.76 -10.28
CA LEU A 548 -22.20 38.82 -10.91
C LEU A 548 -22.23 39.83 -12.07
N ASN A 549 -21.65 41.03 -11.88
CA ASN A 549 -21.54 42.06 -12.92
C ASN A 549 -20.72 41.56 -14.12
N TYR A 550 -19.64 40.82 -13.89
CA TYR A 550 -18.85 40.21 -14.94
C TYR A 550 -19.68 39.18 -15.75
N VAL A 551 -20.39 38.29 -15.05
CA VAL A 551 -21.26 37.29 -15.69
C VAL A 551 -22.37 37.95 -16.50
N ILE A 552 -23.05 38.96 -15.95
CA ILE A 552 -24.08 39.74 -16.62
C ILE A 552 -23.53 40.37 -17.91
N SER A 553 -22.33 40.97 -17.84
CA SER A 553 -21.71 41.60 -19.01
C SER A 553 -21.31 40.62 -20.12
N LYS A 554 -20.95 39.40 -19.75
CA LYS A 554 -20.57 38.32 -20.69
C LYS A 554 -21.78 37.67 -21.38
N ILE A 555 -22.92 37.61 -20.68
CA ILE A 555 -24.14 36.98 -21.18
C ILE A 555 -24.94 37.95 -22.09
N LYS A 556 -24.99 39.27 -21.73
CA LYS A 556 -25.53 40.33 -22.59
C LYS A 556 -24.80 40.41 -23.91
#